data_02c7629ee9c2d2320d008413e1c40210
#
_entry.id   02c7629ee9c2d2320d008413e1c40210
#
_cell.length_a   1.000
_cell.length_b   1.000
_cell.length_c   1.000
_cell.angle_alpha   90.00
_cell.angle_beta   90.00
_cell.angle_gamma   90.00
#
_symmetry.space_group_name_H-M   'P 1'
#
loop_
_entity.id
_entity.type
_entity.pdbx_description
1 polymer ?
#
loop_
_entity_poly.entity_id
_entity_poly.type
_entity_poly.pdbx_seq_one_letter_code
_entity_poly.pdbx_strand_id
1 'polypeptide(L)'
;MKSFAAAFAAAVLWSTPALAADPVADRYAAAMKAARWTGPLLASNAETLPKGHVYTEPYFFDGISGSDHHPGTSGFYQYGLRDNWTVGVQPFFSLGTQRHNREMAVGDFKLLSQVRVSHFTPDHRAPSVAIVTNLVLPTGKDDHLAALKQGHGSGSFAPEVGINVQQYFLLGNGRLLRARVNVLRQFPLRHDVTGRSVYGTGPDFRGHARPASKTTLIAGAEYSLTREWVLAFDVEADAWGRTKVVGRDGDGPRIRSTSPRSWNVGFAPAVEYNWSDRAGAIFGVWIVPEGHNTAASVTPAIAIQRFW
;
A
#
# COMPACT_ATOMS: atom_id res chain seq x y z
N MET A 1 -68.31 -43.64 -37.98
CA MET A 1 -67.48 -42.63 -38.69
C MET A 1 -66.65 -41.88 -37.62
N LYS A 2 -65.40 -42.21 -37.51
CA LYS A 2 -64.49 -41.63 -36.49
C LYS A 2 -63.38 -40.87 -37.24
N SER A 3 -63.35 -39.56 -37.10
CA SER A 3 -62.34 -38.71 -37.70
C SER A 3 -61.11 -38.65 -36.79
N PHE A 4 -59.95 -39.03 -37.33
CA PHE A 4 -58.62 -38.78 -36.69
C PHE A 4 -58.12 -37.40 -37.07
N ALA A 5 -57.87 -36.56 -36.07
CA ALA A 5 -57.14 -35.28 -36.24
C ALA A 5 -55.70 -35.56 -35.83
N ALA A 6 -54.77 -35.47 -36.78
CA ALA A 6 -53.33 -35.51 -36.51
C ALA A 6 -52.83 -34.11 -36.18
N ALA A 7 -52.31 -33.91 -34.95
CA ALA A 7 -51.64 -32.67 -34.55
C ALA A 7 -50.17 -32.75 -34.95
N PHE A 8 -49.72 -31.85 -35.84
CA PHE A 8 -48.32 -31.62 -36.17
C PHE A 8 -47.70 -30.64 -35.13
N ALA A 9 -46.86 -31.17 -34.24
CA ALA A 9 -46.06 -30.33 -33.36
C ALA A 9 -44.77 -29.95 -34.09
N ALA A 10 -44.65 -28.72 -34.54
CA ALA A 10 -43.40 -28.15 -35.04
C ALA A 10 -42.48 -27.77 -33.87
N ALA A 11 -41.45 -28.55 -33.63
CA ALA A 11 -40.38 -28.18 -32.69
C ALA A 11 -39.49 -27.10 -33.35
N VAL A 12 -39.65 -25.86 -32.93
CA VAL A 12 -38.71 -24.79 -33.27
C VAL A 12 -37.48 -24.96 -32.39
N LEU A 13 -36.43 -25.55 -32.95
CA LEU A 13 -35.11 -25.57 -32.34
C LEU A 13 -34.51 -24.15 -32.39
N TRP A 14 -34.61 -23.43 -31.29
CA TRP A 14 -33.83 -22.22 -31.11
C TRP A 14 -32.36 -22.64 -30.91
N SER A 15 -31.57 -22.59 -31.98
CA SER A 15 -30.12 -22.63 -31.87
C SER A 15 -29.69 -21.30 -31.21
N THR A 16 -29.37 -21.33 -29.94
CA THR A 16 -28.61 -20.24 -29.31
C THR A 16 -27.30 -20.07 -30.10
N PRO A 17 -27.00 -18.88 -30.65
CA PRO A 17 -25.70 -18.69 -31.27
C PRO A 17 -24.65 -18.96 -30.20
N ALA A 18 -23.77 -19.94 -30.44
CA ALA A 18 -22.58 -20.10 -29.67
C ALA A 18 -21.82 -18.73 -29.73
N LEU A 19 -21.69 -18.04 -28.61
CA LEU A 19 -20.85 -16.86 -28.55
C LEU A 19 -19.49 -17.27 -29.11
N ALA A 20 -19.08 -16.67 -30.22
CA ALA A 20 -17.77 -16.92 -30.80
C ALA A 20 -16.73 -16.57 -29.71
N ALA A 21 -15.84 -17.52 -29.43
CA ALA A 21 -14.77 -17.31 -28.46
C ALA A 21 -13.97 -16.06 -28.83
N ASP A 22 -13.78 -15.12 -27.88
CA ASP A 22 -12.91 -13.96 -28.08
C ASP A 22 -11.43 -14.44 -28.00
N PRO A 23 -10.72 -14.58 -29.13
CA PRO A 23 -9.36 -15.10 -29.11
C PRO A 23 -8.39 -14.20 -28.33
N VAL A 24 -8.75 -12.92 -28.08
CA VAL A 24 -7.98 -12.01 -27.25
C VAL A 24 -8.23 -12.32 -25.77
N ALA A 25 -9.46 -12.59 -25.36
CA ALA A 25 -9.79 -13.00 -24.00
C ALA A 25 -9.07 -14.30 -23.62
N ASP A 26 -9.07 -15.29 -24.51
CA ASP A 26 -8.36 -16.57 -24.28
C ASP A 26 -6.85 -16.36 -24.09
N ARG A 27 -6.24 -15.48 -24.89
CA ARG A 27 -4.81 -15.13 -24.75
C ARG A 27 -4.52 -14.45 -23.42
N TYR A 28 -5.38 -13.52 -22.94
CA TYR A 28 -5.25 -12.91 -21.62
C TYR A 28 -5.37 -13.96 -20.52
N ALA A 29 -6.39 -14.81 -20.56
CA ALA A 29 -6.61 -15.87 -19.59
C ALA A 29 -5.41 -16.83 -19.50
N ALA A 30 -4.86 -17.25 -20.64
CA ALA A 30 -3.66 -18.09 -20.71
C ALA A 30 -2.42 -17.38 -20.11
N ALA A 31 -2.21 -16.10 -20.45
CA ALA A 31 -1.08 -15.33 -19.94
C ALA A 31 -1.21 -15.06 -18.43
N MET A 32 -2.42 -14.78 -17.91
CA MET A 32 -2.66 -14.63 -16.47
C MET A 32 -2.38 -15.92 -15.70
N LYS A 33 -2.73 -17.08 -16.24
CA LYS A 33 -2.43 -18.40 -15.64
C LYS A 33 -0.95 -18.74 -15.70
N ALA A 34 -0.23 -18.22 -16.69
CA ALA A 34 1.20 -18.45 -16.89
C ALA A 34 2.11 -17.55 -16.04
N ALA A 35 1.56 -16.59 -15.30
CA ALA A 35 2.31 -15.66 -14.46
C ALA A 35 1.88 -15.76 -12.99
N ARG A 36 2.84 -15.62 -12.09
CA ARG A 36 2.62 -15.49 -10.65
C ARG A 36 3.08 -14.11 -10.20
N TRP A 37 2.41 -13.55 -9.22
CA TRP A 37 2.63 -12.17 -8.81
C TRP A 37 2.68 -12.08 -7.28
N THR A 38 3.74 -11.48 -6.74
CA THR A 38 3.77 -11.01 -5.36
C THR A 38 3.18 -9.60 -5.28
N GLY A 39 3.72 -8.71 -6.04
CA GLY A 39 3.43 -7.29 -6.05
C GLY A 39 4.72 -6.49 -6.13
N PRO A 40 4.70 -5.25 -6.64
CA PRO A 40 5.84 -4.36 -6.58
C PRO A 40 6.07 -3.91 -5.13
N LEU A 41 7.20 -3.24 -4.88
CA LEU A 41 7.64 -2.94 -3.51
C LEU A 41 6.71 -1.95 -2.79
N LEU A 42 6.10 -1.00 -3.51
CA LEU A 42 5.34 0.12 -2.96
C LEU A 42 3.87 0.12 -3.39
N ALA A 43 3.59 -0.14 -4.69
CA ALA A 43 2.24 0.02 -5.21
C ALA A 43 1.29 -1.08 -4.75
N SER A 44 0.23 -0.67 -4.05
CA SER A 44 -0.81 -1.56 -3.55
C SER A 44 -1.70 -2.10 -4.67
N ASN A 45 -2.23 -3.31 -4.46
CA ASN A 45 -3.16 -3.98 -5.35
C ASN A 45 -4.55 -3.32 -5.31
N ALA A 46 -5.24 -3.25 -6.45
CA ALA A 46 -6.64 -2.85 -6.51
C ALA A 46 -7.62 -4.03 -6.34
N GLU A 47 -7.11 -5.28 -6.38
CA GLU A 47 -7.92 -6.47 -6.12
C GLU A 47 -8.14 -6.67 -4.62
N THR A 48 -9.25 -7.32 -4.28
CA THR A 48 -9.61 -7.70 -2.91
C THR A 48 -9.45 -9.20 -2.71
N LEU A 49 -9.21 -9.61 -1.49
CA LEU A 49 -9.16 -11.02 -1.12
C LEU A 49 -10.56 -11.64 -1.20
N PRO A 50 -10.70 -12.86 -1.71
CA PRO A 50 -11.96 -13.61 -1.62
C PRO A 50 -12.40 -13.74 -0.16
N LYS A 51 -13.69 -13.84 0.08
CA LYS A 51 -14.26 -13.98 1.42
C LYS A 51 -13.63 -15.16 2.17
N GLY A 52 -13.18 -14.92 3.40
CA GLY A 52 -12.60 -15.91 4.28
C GLY A 52 -11.11 -16.17 4.08
N HIS A 53 -10.49 -15.60 3.06
CA HIS A 53 -9.06 -15.76 2.80
C HIS A 53 -8.22 -14.76 3.59
N VAL A 54 -6.99 -15.16 3.89
CA VAL A 54 -5.99 -14.37 4.60
C VAL A 54 -4.80 -14.11 3.70
N TYR A 55 -4.26 -12.92 3.77
CA TYR A 55 -3.00 -12.53 3.12
C TYR A 55 -2.05 -11.96 4.15
N THR A 56 -0.79 -12.39 4.09
CA THR A 56 0.28 -11.85 4.93
C THR A 56 1.48 -11.51 4.07
N GLU A 57 2.07 -10.33 4.33
CA GLU A 57 3.27 -9.87 3.63
C GLU A 57 4.13 -9.03 4.58
N PRO A 58 4.90 -9.67 5.50
CA PRO A 58 5.88 -8.98 6.33
C PRO A 58 7.06 -8.49 5.50
N TYR A 59 7.45 -7.25 5.72
CA TYR A 59 8.63 -6.56 5.17
C TYR A 59 9.70 -6.44 6.25
N PHE A 60 10.95 -6.66 5.86
CA PHE A 60 12.15 -6.33 6.63
C PHE A 60 12.97 -5.36 5.80
N PHE A 61 13.39 -4.28 6.41
CA PHE A 61 14.06 -3.20 5.69
C PHE A 61 15.10 -2.49 6.59
N ASP A 62 15.99 -1.73 5.96
CA ASP A 62 16.91 -0.80 6.63
C ASP A 62 16.85 0.57 5.93
N GLY A 63 16.23 1.55 6.57
CA GLY A 63 16.21 2.92 6.08
C GLY A 63 17.54 3.60 6.34
N ILE A 64 18.29 3.95 5.30
CA ILE A 64 19.61 4.58 5.38
C ILE A 64 19.51 6.04 4.94
N SER A 65 19.90 6.98 5.82
CA SER A 65 19.97 8.40 5.50
C SER A 65 21.31 8.97 6.01
N GLY A 66 22.18 9.35 5.09
CA GLY A 66 23.58 9.67 5.41
C GLY A 66 24.29 8.47 6.03
N SER A 67 24.75 8.60 7.28
CA SER A 67 25.37 7.52 8.07
C SER A 67 24.38 6.84 9.03
N ASP A 68 23.16 7.30 9.13
CA ASP A 68 22.16 6.77 10.06
C ASP A 68 21.42 5.59 9.43
N HIS A 69 21.31 4.49 10.20
CA HIS A 69 20.59 3.28 9.85
C HIS A 69 19.30 3.15 10.68
N HIS A 70 18.21 2.81 10.05
CA HIS A 70 16.90 2.66 10.67
C HIS A 70 16.27 1.31 10.27
N PRO A 71 16.83 0.19 10.78
CA PRO A 71 16.26 -1.12 10.50
C PRO A 71 14.88 -1.24 11.12
N GLY A 72 13.99 -1.94 10.41
CA GLY A 72 12.62 -2.09 10.86
C GLY A 72 11.89 -3.22 10.17
N THR A 73 10.68 -3.44 10.61
CA THR A 73 9.72 -4.35 9.99
C THR A 73 8.34 -3.72 9.97
N SER A 74 7.63 -3.96 8.91
CA SER A 74 6.23 -3.61 8.74
C SER A 74 5.58 -4.72 7.92
N GLY A 75 4.30 -4.67 7.63
CA GLY A 75 3.73 -5.64 6.72
C GLY A 75 2.22 -5.59 6.67
N PHE A 76 1.67 -6.21 5.65
CA PHE A 76 0.25 -6.32 5.46
C PHE A 76 -0.26 -7.63 6.06
N TYR A 77 -1.29 -7.55 6.91
CA TYR A 77 -2.02 -8.69 7.46
C TYR A 77 -3.49 -8.43 7.16
N GLN A 78 -4.02 -9.12 6.15
CA GLN A 78 -5.30 -8.79 5.55
C GLN A 78 -6.25 -9.98 5.54
N TYR A 79 -7.55 -9.70 5.58
CA TYR A 79 -8.63 -10.67 5.58
C TYR A 79 -9.73 -10.25 4.60
N GLY A 80 -10.18 -11.17 3.76
CA GLY A 80 -11.33 -11.00 2.87
C GLY A 80 -12.64 -11.06 3.65
N LEU A 81 -13.20 -9.91 4.00
CA LEU A 81 -14.49 -9.83 4.70
C LEU A 81 -15.65 -10.17 3.77
N ARG A 82 -15.54 -9.73 2.52
CA ARG A 82 -16.41 -10.08 1.36
C ARG A 82 -15.53 -10.16 0.12
N ASP A 83 -16.03 -10.77 -0.96
CA ASP A 83 -15.27 -10.89 -2.22
C ASP A 83 -14.81 -9.54 -2.81
N ASN A 84 -15.49 -8.47 -2.44
CA ASN A 84 -15.15 -7.11 -2.85
C ASN A 84 -14.72 -6.20 -1.69
N TRP A 85 -14.47 -6.75 -0.48
CA TRP A 85 -14.07 -5.96 0.68
C TRP A 85 -12.99 -6.68 1.49
N THR A 86 -11.80 -6.10 1.51
CA THR A 86 -10.66 -6.54 2.32
C THR A 86 -10.42 -5.57 3.46
N VAL A 87 -10.18 -6.10 4.64
CA VAL A 87 -9.75 -5.35 5.84
C VAL A 87 -8.41 -5.89 6.33
N GLY A 88 -7.69 -5.12 7.13
CA GLY A 88 -6.42 -5.59 7.65
C GLY A 88 -5.74 -4.64 8.61
N VAL A 89 -4.52 -4.98 8.98
CA VAL A 89 -3.64 -4.17 9.81
C VAL A 89 -2.24 -4.14 9.22
N GLN A 90 -1.59 -3.00 9.33
CA GLN A 90 -0.19 -2.79 8.98
C GLN A 90 0.53 -2.27 10.24
N PRO A 91 1.15 -3.16 11.03
CA PRO A 91 2.01 -2.77 12.14
C PRO A 91 3.33 -2.22 11.63
N PHE A 92 3.97 -1.38 12.43
CA PHE A 92 5.29 -0.84 12.18
C PHE A 92 6.15 -0.98 13.44
N PHE A 93 7.34 -1.57 13.28
CA PHE A 93 8.33 -1.70 14.33
C PHE A 93 9.69 -1.26 13.80
N SER A 94 10.43 -0.51 14.59
CA SER A 94 11.81 -0.12 14.29
C SER A 94 12.76 -0.61 15.37
N LEU A 95 13.99 -0.86 14.99
CA LEU A 95 15.07 -1.16 15.93
C LEU A 95 15.85 0.13 16.19
N GLY A 96 16.03 0.49 17.45
CA GLY A 96 16.84 1.64 17.84
C GLY A 96 18.30 1.48 17.37
N THR A 97 18.86 2.52 16.77
CA THR A 97 20.21 2.52 16.19
C THR A 97 21.33 2.86 17.17
N GLN A 98 21.03 3.07 18.44
CA GLN A 98 22.08 3.40 19.43
C GLN A 98 22.93 2.15 19.77
N ARG A 99 24.25 2.28 19.73
CA ARG A 99 25.22 1.20 19.97
C ARG A 99 24.99 0.41 21.27
N HIS A 100 24.24 0.94 22.23
CA HIS A 100 23.99 0.36 23.54
C HIS A 100 22.51 0.07 23.83
N ASN A 101 21.57 0.45 22.96
CA ASN A 101 20.15 0.22 23.20
C ASN A 101 19.47 -0.20 21.89
N ARG A 102 19.39 -1.52 21.65
CA ARG A 102 18.67 -2.14 20.53
C ARG A 102 17.23 -2.46 20.92
N GLU A 103 16.57 -1.52 21.58
CA GLU A 103 15.16 -1.73 21.90
C GLU A 103 14.30 -1.64 20.64
N MET A 104 13.44 -2.63 20.49
CA MET A 104 12.40 -2.59 19.46
C MET A 104 11.37 -1.53 19.86
N ALA A 105 11.17 -0.54 19.00
CA ALA A 105 10.18 0.49 19.20
C ALA A 105 8.95 0.22 18.35
N VAL A 106 7.78 0.45 18.93
CA VAL A 106 6.49 0.39 18.24
C VAL A 106 6.26 1.72 17.56
N GLY A 107 5.98 1.71 16.26
CA GLY A 107 5.54 2.89 15.51
C GLY A 107 4.01 2.98 15.41
N ASP A 108 3.53 3.87 14.58
CA ASP A 108 2.09 4.01 14.35
C ASP A 108 1.58 2.85 13.50
N PHE A 109 0.53 2.17 13.97
CA PHE A 109 -0.13 1.10 13.23
C PHE A 109 -1.17 1.70 12.27
N LYS A 110 -1.44 1.01 11.18
CA LYS A 110 -2.48 1.40 10.24
C LYS A 110 -3.53 0.31 10.14
N LEU A 111 -4.80 0.66 10.37
CA LEU A 111 -5.94 -0.17 10.01
C LEU A 111 -6.23 0.05 8.52
N LEU A 112 -6.46 -1.04 7.81
CA LEU A 112 -6.65 -1.08 6.37
C LEU A 112 -8.07 -1.46 6.03
N SER A 113 -8.65 -0.78 5.05
CA SER A 113 -9.93 -1.16 4.46
C SER A 113 -9.95 -0.77 2.98
N GLN A 114 -10.26 -1.72 2.12
CA GLN A 114 -10.34 -1.55 0.68
C GLN A 114 -11.60 -2.19 0.13
N VAL A 115 -12.41 -1.43 -0.60
CA VAL A 115 -13.60 -1.91 -1.29
C VAL A 115 -13.39 -1.81 -2.81
N ARG A 116 -13.40 -2.94 -3.49
CA ARG A 116 -13.27 -3.02 -4.94
C ARG A 116 -14.61 -2.68 -5.59
N VAL A 117 -14.57 -1.73 -6.54
CA VAL A 117 -15.76 -1.24 -7.28
C VAL A 117 -15.79 -1.72 -8.73
N SER A 118 -14.64 -2.07 -9.31
CA SER A 118 -14.56 -2.76 -10.60
C SER A 118 -13.47 -3.83 -10.58
N HIS A 119 -13.58 -4.81 -11.46
CA HIS A 119 -12.70 -5.97 -11.53
C HIS A 119 -12.29 -6.23 -12.97
N PHE A 120 -10.98 -6.42 -13.18
CA PHE A 120 -10.46 -6.82 -14.49
C PHE A 120 -10.85 -8.26 -14.80
N THR A 121 -11.44 -8.47 -15.98
CA THR A 121 -11.60 -9.78 -16.56
C THR A 121 -11.05 -9.82 -17.98
N PRO A 122 -10.59 -10.98 -18.48
CA PRO A 122 -10.12 -11.11 -19.86
C PRO A 122 -11.15 -10.64 -20.91
N ASP A 123 -12.44 -10.80 -20.61
CA ASP A 123 -13.54 -10.45 -21.51
C ASP A 123 -13.81 -8.93 -21.56
N HIS A 124 -13.79 -8.28 -20.38
CA HIS A 124 -14.13 -6.87 -20.30
C HIS A 124 -12.91 -5.95 -20.36
N ARG A 125 -11.76 -6.41 -19.89
CA ARG A 125 -10.47 -5.67 -19.88
C ARG A 125 -10.55 -4.26 -19.28
N ALA A 126 -11.59 -3.99 -18.50
CA ALA A 126 -11.68 -2.75 -17.71
C ALA A 126 -10.69 -2.83 -16.54
N PRO A 127 -10.10 -1.70 -16.09
CA PRO A 127 -9.20 -1.72 -14.94
C PRO A 127 -9.94 -2.14 -13.66
N SER A 128 -9.24 -2.87 -12.79
CA SER A 128 -9.67 -3.02 -11.41
C SER A 128 -9.52 -1.71 -10.68
N VAL A 129 -10.55 -1.28 -9.96
CA VAL A 129 -10.56 -0.05 -9.17
C VAL A 129 -11.06 -0.38 -7.77
N ALA A 130 -10.37 0.13 -6.76
CA ALA A 130 -10.78 0.01 -5.38
C ALA A 130 -10.71 1.35 -4.64
N ILE A 131 -11.68 1.58 -3.77
CA ILE A 131 -11.69 2.71 -2.82
C ILE A 131 -10.99 2.25 -1.56
N VAL A 132 -10.07 3.06 -1.06
CA VAL A 132 -9.28 2.81 0.14
C VAL A 132 -9.74 3.76 1.25
N THR A 133 -9.95 3.21 2.44
CA THR A 133 -10.25 3.98 3.65
C THR A 133 -9.45 3.37 4.81
N ASN A 134 -8.32 4.00 5.14
CA ASN A 134 -7.44 3.54 6.21
C ASN A 134 -7.52 4.47 7.42
N LEU A 135 -7.02 4.01 8.57
CA LEU A 135 -6.87 4.81 9.78
C LEU A 135 -5.51 4.53 10.41
N VAL A 136 -4.65 5.54 10.49
CA VAL A 136 -3.42 5.47 11.28
C VAL A 136 -3.76 5.69 12.74
N LEU A 137 -3.28 4.79 13.61
CA LEU A 137 -3.45 4.81 15.05
C LEU A 137 -2.17 5.34 15.71
N PRO A 138 -2.26 6.24 16.70
CA PRO A 138 -1.10 6.79 17.40
C PRO A 138 -0.56 5.77 18.44
N THR A 139 -0.03 4.66 17.97
CA THR A 139 0.54 3.59 18.83
C THR A 139 2.02 3.80 19.12
N GLY A 140 2.68 4.60 18.30
CA GLY A 140 4.08 4.97 18.50
C GLY A 140 4.23 6.12 19.50
N LYS A 141 5.38 6.17 20.17
CA LYS A 141 5.71 7.23 21.12
C LYS A 141 6.06 8.51 20.38
N ASP A 142 5.39 9.61 20.67
CA ASP A 142 5.59 10.91 20.03
C ASP A 142 6.04 12.03 20.97
N ASP A 143 5.73 11.92 22.28
CA ASP A 143 6.06 12.92 23.29
C ASP A 143 6.67 12.30 24.57
N HIS A 144 6.93 13.12 25.61
CA HIS A 144 7.66 12.71 26.83
C HIS A 144 8.98 11.99 26.51
N LEU A 145 9.67 12.43 25.45
CA LEU A 145 10.91 11.82 24.98
C LEU A 145 12.09 12.23 25.87
N ALA A 146 12.94 11.26 26.27
CA ALA A 146 14.21 11.58 26.89
C ALA A 146 15.21 12.17 25.86
N ALA A 147 15.13 11.70 24.59
CA ALA A 147 15.87 12.25 23.45
C ALA A 147 14.98 12.21 22.20
N LEU A 148 15.16 13.18 21.29
CA LEU A 148 14.36 13.28 20.05
C LEU A 148 14.39 12.01 19.19
N LYS A 149 15.51 11.30 19.20
CA LYS A 149 15.68 10.02 18.46
C LYS A 149 14.82 8.85 18.99
N GLN A 150 14.11 9.02 20.11
CA GLN A 150 13.24 7.99 20.71
C GLN A 150 11.78 8.08 20.24
N GLY A 151 11.44 9.08 19.44
CA GLY A 151 10.10 9.21 18.88
C GLY A 151 9.91 8.30 17.66
N HIS A 152 8.86 7.51 17.67
CA HIS A 152 8.54 6.54 16.62
C HIS A 152 7.09 6.64 16.13
N GLY A 153 6.33 7.62 16.60
CA GLY A 153 4.94 7.86 16.24
C GLY A 153 4.65 9.32 15.98
N SER A 154 3.47 9.59 15.46
CA SER A 154 2.96 10.95 15.22
C SER A 154 2.07 11.49 16.35
N GLY A 155 1.65 10.64 17.29
CA GLY A 155 0.68 10.95 18.33
C GLY A 155 -0.74 11.26 17.83
N SER A 156 -0.98 11.16 16.54
CA SER A 156 -2.21 11.63 15.91
C SER A 156 -2.96 10.49 15.23
N PHE A 157 -4.26 10.39 15.48
CA PHE A 157 -5.14 9.66 14.57
C PHE A 157 -5.11 10.35 13.20
N ALA A 158 -4.91 9.56 12.13
CA ALA A 158 -4.89 10.09 10.77
C ALA A 158 -5.74 9.23 9.83
N PRO A 159 -7.01 9.62 9.58
CA PRO A 159 -7.79 9.04 8.50
C PRO A 159 -7.07 9.22 7.16
N GLU A 160 -7.12 8.19 6.32
CA GLU A 160 -6.55 8.19 4.98
C GLU A 160 -7.60 7.67 4.01
N VAL A 161 -7.80 8.38 2.91
CA VAL A 161 -8.69 7.96 1.82
C VAL A 161 -7.94 7.94 0.51
N GLY A 162 -8.36 7.06 -0.40
CA GLY A 162 -7.70 6.96 -1.69
C GLY A 162 -8.35 6.03 -2.68
N ILE A 163 -7.67 5.86 -3.80
CA ILE A 163 -8.08 5.00 -4.90
C ILE A 163 -6.87 4.19 -5.35
N ASN A 164 -7.07 2.89 -5.49
CA ASN A 164 -6.13 1.98 -6.16
C ASN A 164 -6.71 1.59 -7.51
N VAL A 165 -5.89 1.66 -8.55
CA VAL A 165 -6.22 1.25 -9.92
C VAL A 165 -5.19 0.25 -10.40
N GLN A 166 -5.63 -0.82 -11.08
CA GLN A 166 -4.75 -1.83 -11.64
C GLN A 166 -5.24 -2.26 -13.02
N GLN A 167 -4.31 -2.44 -13.95
CA GLN A 167 -4.60 -2.90 -15.31
C GLN A 167 -3.56 -3.90 -15.77
N TYR A 168 -4.00 -4.84 -16.61
CA TYR A 168 -3.14 -5.80 -17.28
C TYR A 168 -3.04 -5.48 -18.77
N PHE A 169 -1.83 -5.58 -19.32
CA PHE A 169 -1.54 -5.41 -20.74
C PHE A 169 -0.87 -6.68 -21.27
N LEU A 170 -1.50 -7.30 -22.26
CA LEU A 170 -0.90 -8.43 -22.98
C LEU A 170 0.05 -7.91 -24.06
N LEU A 171 1.33 -8.20 -23.92
CA LEU A 171 2.36 -7.76 -24.82
C LEU A 171 2.44 -8.68 -26.05
N GLY A 172 3.07 -8.20 -27.13
CA GLY A 172 3.23 -8.94 -28.39
C GLY A 172 3.98 -10.28 -28.25
N ASN A 173 4.81 -10.42 -27.22
CA ASN A 173 5.52 -11.66 -26.90
C ASN A 173 4.73 -12.65 -26.02
N GLY A 174 3.44 -12.37 -25.77
CA GLY A 174 2.55 -13.21 -24.95
C GLY A 174 2.74 -13.03 -23.43
N ARG A 175 3.62 -12.13 -22.98
CA ARG A 175 3.81 -11.81 -21.56
C ARG A 175 2.84 -10.74 -21.09
N LEU A 176 2.60 -10.69 -19.78
CA LEU A 176 1.81 -9.63 -19.16
C LEU A 176 2.69 -8.56 -18.57
N LEU A 177 2.27 -7.33 -18.78
CA LEU A 177 2.64 -6.16 -17.98
C LEU A 177 1.44 -5.80 -17.09
N ARG A 178 1.64 -5.75 -15.76
CA ARG A 178 0.66 -5.26 -14.80
C ARG A 178 1.05 -3.86 -14.38
N ALA A 179 0.17 -2.89 -14.55
CA ALA A 179 0.38 -1.52 -14.10
C ALA A 179 -0.55 -1.19 -12.95
N ARG A 180 -0.06 -0.43 -11.97
CA ARG A 180 -0.81 0.05 -10.80
C ARG A 180 -0.66 1.55 -10.64
N VAL A 181 -1.70 2.20 -10.16
CA VAL A 181 -1.67 3.59 -9.71
C VAL A 181 -2.44 3.68 -8.40
N ASN A 182 -1.81 4.26 -7.39
CA ASN A 182 -2.43 4.53 -6.11
C ASN A 182 -2.38 6.04 -5.82
N VAL A 183 -3.50 6.62 -5.42
CA VAL A 183 -3.59 8.00 -4.96
C VAL A 183 -4.19 7.98 -3.56
N LEU A 184 -3.43 8.44 -2.57
CA LEU A 184 -3.81 8.43 -1.17
C LEU A 184 -3.71 9.82 -0.57
N ARG A 185 -4.64 10.15 0.32
CA ARG A 185 -4.62 11.40 1.09
C ARG A 185 -4.87 11.13 2.55
N GLN A 186 -3.90 11.49 3.40
CA GLN A 186 -3.95 11.35 4.85
C GLN A 186 -4.24 12.70 5.51
N PHE A 187 -5.09 12.68 6.55
CA PHE A 187 -5.57 13.86 7.29
C PHE A 187 -5.30 13.69 8.79
N PRO A 188 -4.08 13.96 9.29
CA PRO A 188 -3.80 13.87 10.71
C PRO A 188 -4.64 14.86 11.51
N LEU A 189 -5.16 14.39 12.63
CA LEU A 189 -5.94 15.19 13.57
C LEU A 189 -5.01 15.94 14.54
N ARG A 190 -5.55 16.98 15.16
CA ARG A 190 -4.87 17.68 16.27
C ARG A 190 -4.84 16.76 17.49
N HIS A 191 -3.71 16.75 18.21
CA HIS A 191 -3.56 16.04 19.48
C HIS A 191 -2.73 16.88 20.47
N ASP A 192 -2.80 16.53 21.74
CA ASP A 192 -2.03 17.21 22.81
C ASP A 192 -0.61 16.67 22.83
N VAL A 193 0.34 17.55 23.19
CA VAL A 193 1.77 17.27 23.26
C VAL A 193 2.31 17.81 24.59
N THR A 194 3.06 16.98 25.31
CA THR A 194 3.67 17.32 26.59
C THR A 194 5.16 16.95 26.59
N GLY A 195 6.01 17.88 27.06
CA GLY A 195 7.44 17.68 27.13
C GLY A 195 8.12 17.65 25.75
N ARG A 196 9.30 17.01 25.68
CA ARG A 196 10.00 16.80 24.41
C ARG A 196 9.22 15.88 23.51
N SER A 197 9.08 16.27 22.24
CA SER A 197 8.32 15.50 21.26
C SER A 197 9.03 15.40 19.91
N VAL A 198 8.51 14.55 19.02
CA VAL A 198 8.94 14.47 17.61
C VAL A 198 8.78 15.79 16.86
N TYR A 199 8.06 16.76 17.43
CA TYR A 199 7.86 18.10 16.87
C TYR A 199 8.90 19.11 17.31
N GLY A 200 9.96 18.69 18.03
CA GLY A 200 11.06 19.55 18.49
C GLY A 200 10.69 20.45 19.66
N THR A 201 9.73 20.05 20.50
CA THR A 201 9.32 20.79 21.70
C THR A 201 10.32 20.62 22.84
N GLY A 202 10.36 21.57 23.78
CA GLY A 202 11.19 21.55 24.98
C GLY A 202 10.66 20.61 26.08
N PRO A 203 11.46 20.40 27.17
CA PRO A 203 11.11 19.45 28.23
C PRO A 203 9.87 19.85 29.04
N ASP A 204 9.59 21.13 29.17
CA ASP A 204 8.46 21.65 29.94
C ASP A 204 7.29 22.10 29.05
N PHE A 205 7.33 21.73 27.77
CA PHE A 205 6.31 22.10 26.81
C PHE A 205 4.94 21.48 27.17
N ARG A 206 3.91 22.32 27.05
CA ARG A 206 2.49 21.91 27.10
C ARG A 206 1.74 22.62 25.98
N GLY A 207 1.06 21.84 25.16
CA GLY A 207 0.36 22.39 24.01
C GLY A 207 -0.25 21.32 23.13
N HIS A 208 -0.29 21.62 21.86
CA HIS A 208 -0.83 20.67 20.87
C HIS A 208 -0.08 20.78 19.55
N ALA A 209 -0.08 19.68 18.82
CA ALA A 209 0.38 19.60 17.44
C ALA A 209 -0.77 19.22 16.51
N ARG A 210 -0.67 19.69 15.28
CA ARG A 210 -1.42 19.19 14.13
C ARG A 210 -0.42 18.81 13.06
N PRO A 211 -0.12 17.52 12.87
CA PRO A 211 0.82 17.05 11.88
C PRO A 211 0.39 17.43 10.46
N ALA A 212 1.35 17.46 9.55
CA ALA A 212 1.10 17.75 8.15
C ALA A 212 0.21 16.67 7.51
N SER A 213 -0.76 17.11 6.72
CA SER A 213 -1.45 16.17 5.80
C SER A 213 -0.47 15.68 4.74
N LYS A 214 -0.61 14.41 4.31
CA LYS A 214 0.22 13.78 3.29
C LYS A 214 -0.62 13.41 2.07
N THR A 215 -0.12 13.67 0.87
CA THR A 215 -0.63 13.10 -0.38
C THR A 215 0.44 12.18 -0.93
N THR A 216 0.07 10.96 -1.28
CA THR A 216 0.95 9.98 -1.91
C THR A 216 0.38 9.60 -3.28
N LEU A 217 1.22 9.64 -4.30
CA LEU A 217 0.95 9.09 -5.63
C LEU A 217 1.99 8.00 -5.89
N ILE A 218 1.54 6.79 -6.21
CA ILE A 218 2.43 5.69 -6.59
C ILE A 218 2.01 5.19 -7.97
N ALA A 219 2.99 5.01 -8.85
CA ALA A 219 2.83 4.31 -10.12
C ALA A 219 3.77 3.10 -10.13
N GLY A 220 3.22 1.91 -10.28
CA GLY A 220 3.96 0.65 -10.31
C GLY A 220 3.78 -0.09 -11.62
N ALA A 221 4.81 -0.79 -12.06
CA ALA A 221 4.79 -1.68 -13.21
C ALA A 221 5.48 -3.00 -12.85
N GLU A 222 4.88 -4.11 -13.30
CA GLU A 222 5.39 -5.46 -13.09
C GLU A 222 5.37 -6.21 -14.42
N TYR A 223 6.50 -6.77 -14.82
CA TYR A 223 6.66 -7.54 -16.05
C TYR A 223 6.93 -9.02 -15.72
N SER A 224 6.06 -9.92 -16.18
CA SER A 224 6.22 -11.36 -16.00
C SER A 224 7.35 -11.90 -16.89
N LEU A 225 8.57 -12.00 -16.35
CA LEU A 225 9.73 -12.50 -17.07
C LEU A 225 9.65 -14.01 -17.31
N THR A 226 9.25 -14.78 -16.30
CA THR A 226 8.89 -16.21 -16.38
C THR A 226 7.59 -16.42 -15.59
N ARG A 227 7.22 -17.67 -15.35
CA ARG A 227 6.10 -17.98 -14.44
C ARG A 227 6.40 -17.56 -13.01
N GLU A 228 7.65 -17.74 -12.58
CA GLU A 228 8.12 -17.53 -11.20
C GLU A 228 8.75 -16.15 -11.00
N TRP A 229 9.41 -15.60 -12.01
CA TRP A 229 10.16 -14.36 -11.91
C TRP A 229 9.41 -13.19 -12.52
N VAL A 230 9.32 -12.10 -11.77
CA VAL A 230 8.73 -10.83 -12.20
C VAL A 230 9.71 -9.70 -11.93
N LEU A 231 9.88 -8.81 -12.90
CA LEU A 231 10.56 -7.53 -12.68
C LEU A 231 9.54 -6.49 -12.30
N ALA A 232 9.82 -5.74 -11.24
CA ALA A 232 8.95 -4.70 -10.73
C ALA A 232 9.67 -3.36 -10.62
N PHE A 233 8.95 -2.28 -10.82
CA PHE A 233 9.46 -0.93 -10.68
C PHE A 233 8.34 0.00 -10.24
N ASP A 234 8.57 0.74 -9.14
CA ASP A 234 7.66 1.77 -8.67
C ASP A 234 8.29 3.15 -8.74
N VAL A 235 7.42 4.14 -8.92
CA VAL A 235 7.70 5.56 -8.70
C VAL A 235 6.72 6.05 -7.67
N GLU A 236 7.20 6.65 -6.57
CA GLU A 236 6.37 7.26 -5.54
C GLU A 236 6.65 8.76 -5.44
N ALA A 237 5.61 9.56 -5.41
CA ALA A 237 5.69 10.99 -5.13
C ALA A 237 4.90 11.32 -3.86
N ASP A 238 5.57 11.87 -2.87
CA ASP A 238 4.99 12.30 -1.62
C ASP A 238 4.99 13.81 -1.48
N ALA A 239 3.89 14.38 -1.01
CA ALA A 239 3.78 15.79 -0.69
C ALA A 239 3.16 16.01 0.68
N TRP A 240 3.86 16.71 1.55
CA TRP A 240 3.39 17.06 2.90
C TRP A 240 2.98 18.53 2.99
N GLY A 241 1.91 18.77 3.71
CA GLY A 241 1.46 20.10 4.09
C GLY A 241 2.38 20.72 5.14
N ARG A 242 1.79 21.43 6.10
CA ARG A 242 2.52 22.09 7.19
C ARG A 242 2.11 21.51 8.53
N THR A 243 3.07 21.08 9.33
CA THR A 243 2.87 20.78 10.75
C THR A 243 2.76 22.08 11.53
N LYS A 244 1.80 22.16 12.43
CA LYS A 244 1.59 23.32 13.31
C LYS A 244 1.70 22.88 14.76
N VAL A 245 2.49 23.60 15.55
CA VAL A 245 2.66 23.38 16.98
C VAL A 245 2.32 24.66 17.72
N VAL A 246 1.49 24.58 18.75
CA VAL A 246 1.06 25.71 19.56
C VAL A 246 1.04 25.31 21.03
N GLY A 247 1.72 26.07 21.88
CA GLY A 247 1.78 25.78 23.32
C GLY A 247 2.63 26.77 24.07
N ARG A 248 3.18 26.33 25.22
CA ARG A 248 4.15 27.08 26.04
C ARG A 248 5.20 26.09 26.55
N ASP A 249 6.41 26.53 26.76
CA ASP A 249 7.48 25.80 27.45
C ASP A 249 7.65 26.40 28.83
N GLY A 250 7.18 25.71 29.86
CA GLY A 250 7.06 26.21 31.23
C GLY A 250 6.22 27.48 31.30
N ASP A 251 6.72 28.46 32.06
CA ASP A 251 6.11 29.80 32.23
C ASP A 251 6.49 30.77 31.12
N GLY A 252 7.21 30.30 30.08
CA GLY A 252 7.67 31.09 28.96
C GLY A 252 6.54 31.61 28.05
N PRO A 253 6.90 32.41 27.03
CA PRO A 253 5.94 32.97 26.10
C PRO A 253 5.25 31.85 25.28
N ARG A 254 4.09 32.21 24.71
CA ARG A 254 3.36 31.29 23.81
C ARG A 254 4.18 31.01 22.55
N ILE A 255 4.43 29.74 22.30
CA ILE A 255 5.14 29.24 21.11
C ILE A 255 4.12 28.96 20.03
N ARG A 256 4.39 29.40 18.80
CA ARG A 256 3.72 29.01 17.58
C ARG A 256 4.77 28.67 16.54
N SER A 257 4.85 27.41 16.16
CA SER A 257 5.75 26.93 15.11
C SER A 257 4.93 26.37 13.95
N THR A 258 5.46 26.56 12.74
CA THR A 258 4.86 26.00 11.52
C THR A 258 6.00 25.54 10.61
N SER A 259 6.01 24.24 10.27
CA SER A 259 7.01 23.69 9.35
C SER A 259 6.80 24.21 7.92
N PRO A 260 7.82 24.21 7.08
CA PRO A 260 7.65 24.39 5.64
C PRO A 260 6.82 23.23 5.05
N ARG A 261 6.36 23.38 3.82
CA ARG A 261 5.87 22.26 2.99
C ARG A 261 7.07 21.48 2.49
N SER A 262 6.87 20.19 2.26
CA SER A 262 7.91 19.33 1.71
C SER A 262 7.33 18.37 0.67
N TRP A 263 8.18 17.90 -0.23
CA TRP A 263 7.84 16.86 -1.20
C TRP A 263 9.11 16.14 -1.66
N ASN A 264 8.95 14.90 -2.08
CA ASN A 264 9.99 14.12 -2.74
C ASN A 264 9.40 13.21 -3.81
N VAL A 265 10.30 12.62 -4.60
CA VAL A 265 10.00 11.54 -5.55
C VAL A 265 11.03 10.45 -5.32
N GLY A 266 10.56 9.22 -5.18
CA GLY A 266 11.40 8.03 -5.02
C GLY A 266 11.16 7.00 -6.10
N PHE A 267 12.08 6.05 -6.23
CA PHE A 267 12.07 4.96 -7.19
C PHE A 267 12.34 3.65 -6.47
N ALA A 268 11.62 2.59 -6.83
CA ALA A 268 11.79 1.29 -6.20
C ALA A 268 11.91 0.16 -7.24
N PRO A 269 13.11 -0.08 -7.79
CA PRO A 269 13.38 -1.29 -8.55
C PRO A 269 13.31 -2.51 -7.63
N ALA A 270 12.65 -3.58 -8.12
CA ALA A 270 12.50 -4.82 -7.38
C ALA A 270 12.44 -6.03 -8.31
N VAL A 271 12.67 -7.20 -7.73
CA VAL A 271 12.48 -8.49 -8.37
C VAL A 271 11.64 -9.38 -7.46
N GLU A 272 10.67 -10.07 -8.04
CA GLU A 272 9.83 -11.03 -7.34
C GLU A 272 10.21 -12.44 -7.75
N TYR A 273 10.19 -13.35 -6.78
CA TYR A 273 10.31 -14.78 -7.00
C TYR A 273 9.14 -15.52 -6.36
N ASN A 274 8.30 -16.10 -7.19
CA ASN A 274 7.05 -16.74 -6.80
C ASN A 274 7.15 -18.26 -6.93
N TRP A 275 7.50 -18.98 -5.86
CA TRP A 275 7.66 -20.45 -5.89
C TRP A 275 6.35 -21.22 -5.93
N SER A 276 5.23 -20.56 -5.67
CA SER A 276 3.89 -21.13 -5.80
C SER A 276 2.86 -20.06 -6.20
N ASP A 277 1.64 -20.47 -6.51
CA ASP A 277 0.53 -19.55 -6.79
C ASP A 277 0.05 -18.79 -5.52
N ARG A 278 0.56 -19.16 -4.34
CA ARG A 278 0.15 -18.64 -3.03
C ARG A 278 1.30 -18.09 -2.20
N ALA A 279 2.52 -18.16 -2.68
CA ALA A 279 3.68 -17.73 -1.90
C ALA A 279 4.82 -17.29 -2.81
N GLY A 280 5.48 -16.22 -2.41
CA GLY A 280 6.61 -15.62 -3.10
C GLY A 280 7.38 -14.70 -2.17
N ALA A 281 8.45 -14.14 -2.70
CA ALA A 281 9.25 -13.11 -2.05
C ALA A 281 9.51 -11.98 -3.04
N ILE A 282 9.67 -10.78 -2.51
CA ILE A 282 10.14 -9.61 -3.26
C ILE A 282 11.44 -9.10 -2.61
N PHE A 283 12.37 -8.70 -3.46
CA PHE A 283 13.63 -8.05 -3.09
C PHE A 283 13.70 -6.74 -3.85
N GLY A 284 13.90 -5.64 -3.15
CA GLY A 284 13.96 -4.34 -3.80
C GLY A 284 14.68 -3.30 -2.98
N VAL A 285 14.88 -2.14 -3.58
CA VAL A 285 15.51 -0.99 -2.93
C VAL A 285 14.67 0.24 -3.24
N TRP A 286 14.15 0.89 -2.21
CA TRP A 286 13.48 2.18 -2.35
C TRP A 286 14.51 3.30 -2.21
N ILE A 287 14.69 4.07 -3.28
CA ILE A 287 15.67 5.15 -3.41
C ILE A 287 14.91 6.47 -3.48
N VAL A 288 15.11 7.33 -2.51
CA VAL A 288 14.52 8.66 -2.46
C VAL A 288 15.66 9.68 -2.54
N PRO A 289 15.87 10.34 -3.68
CA PRO A 289 16.79 11.47 -3.79
C PRO A 289 16.39 12.65 -2.87
N GLU A 290 17.31 13.56 -2.63
CA GLU A 290 16.98 14.81 -1.94
C GLU A 290 15.85 15.55 -2.67
N GLY A 291 14.81 15.90 -1.91
CA GLY A 291 13.65 16.62 -2.40
C GLY A 291 13.54 18.01 -1.80
N HIS A 292 12.37 18.62 -1.96
CA HIS A 292 12.11 19.92 -1.35
C HIS A 292 11.86 19.78 0.15
N ASN A 293 12.78 20.25 0.98
CA ASN A 293 12.76 20.10 2.44
C ASN A 293 12.66 18.63 2.92
N THR A 294 13.26 17.72 2.19
CA THR A 294 13.41 16.29 2.55
C THR A 294 14.83 15.83 2.26
N ALA A 295 15.40 15.04 3.16
CA ALA A 295 16.70 14.42 2.97
C ALA A 295 16.59 13.20 2.02
N ALA A 296 17.73 12.87 1.39
CA ALA A 296 17.86 11.64 0.63
C ALA A 296 17.85 10.41 1.56
N SER A 297 17.31 9.29 1.05
CA SER A 297 17.37 7.98 1.73
C SER A 297 17.42 6.83 0.75
N VAL A 298 17.95 5.71 1.21
CA VAL A 298 17.97 4.43 0.49
C VAL A 298 17.48 3.35 1.45
N THR A 299 16.49 2.57 1.02
CA THR A 299 15.87 1.55 1.87
C THR A 299 15.84 0.21 1.16
N PRO A 300 16.88 -0.64 1.30
CA PRO A 300 16.80 -2.04 0.88
C PRO A 300 15.72 -2.76 1.70
N ALA A 301 14.93 -3.58 1.03
CA ALA A 301 13.83 -4.31 1.63
C ALA A 301 13.66 -5.70 1.02
N ILE A 302 13.17 -6.61 1.86
CA ILE A 302 12.69 -7.93 1.47
C ILE A 302 11.31 -8.14 2.08
N ALA A 303 10.39 -8.73 1.33
CA ALA A 303 9.15 -9.23 1.88
C ALA A 303 8.88 -10.67 1.46
N ILE A 304 8.13 -11.39 2.28
CA ILE A 304 7.65 -12.73 1.98
C ILE A 304 6.13 -12.69 2.03
N GLN A 305 5.50 -13.00 0.93
CA GLN A 305 4.06 -13.03 0.87
C GLN A 305 3.50 -14.44 1.00
N ARG A 306 2.33 -14.55 1.62
CA ARG A 306 1.55 -15.77 1.65
C ARG A 306 0.05 -15.51 1.62
N PHE A 307 -0.63 -16.29 0.79
CA PHE A 307 -2.08 -16.32 0.65
C PHE A 307 -2.63 -17.67 1.15
N TRP A 308 -3.69 -17.64 1.98
CA TRP A 308 -4.29 -18.81 2.64
C TRP A 308 -5.74 -19.02 2.22
#